data_3012640d10c83e75b4259f76b9acd7c4
#
_entry.id   3012640d10c83e75b4259f76b9acd7c4
#
_cell.length_a   1.000
_cell.length_b   1.000
_cell.length_c   1.000
_cell.angle_alpha   90.00
_cell.angle_beta   90.00
_cell.angle_gamma   90.00
#
_symmetry.space_group_name_H-M   'P 1'
#
loop_
_entity.id
_entity.type
_entity.pdbx_description
1 polymer ?
#
loop_
_entity_poly.entity_id
_entity_poly.type
_entity_poly.pdbx_seq_one_letter_code
_entity_poly.pdbx_strand_id
1 'polypeptide(L)'
;MRFDDIGNRLKAFRLGSGLSAEEIAGKLGISRTALYRFEKGELAKIETLEKLAELLEVSVPTLLGVGVEYIASAVSYFERMRQIEESAEHIIVLAGPISYVLASDGFDGTLGEVLRESVPEAVAKNTKALAQIDELMAVLHSRKETYRRRRPAIVNLIAAGEMQRFLRNGLVGRLDLPEPVRRERRRLARAEAEHFIALMQDEPIGVQIGIVLDTLPHTSFQIFRQPDRKILALSPFRLGEEPNIRVGVAMITSAPEALALHEKMARVLWSSALKGPAAVRFMRGMMETVKD
;
A
#
# COMPACT_ATOMS: atom_id res chain seq x y z
N MET A 1 11.49 21.99 -2.54
CA MET A 1 10.25 21.62 -3.26
C MET A 1 10.67 21.29 -4.69
N ARG A 2 10.36 20.08 -5.17
CA ARG A 2 10.67 19.66 -6.56
C ARG A 2 9.38 19.70 -7.36
N PHE A 3 9.39 20.28 -8.54
CA PHE A 3 8.18 20.44 -9.37
C PHE A 3 7.63 19.08 -9.83
N ASP A 4 8.51 18.11 -10.11
CA ASP A 4 8.11 16.74 -10.42
C ASP A 4 7.27 16.09 -9.29
N ASP A 5 7.56 16.44 -8.03
CA ASP A 5 6.81 15.93 -6.87
C ASP A 5 5.37 16.48 -6.83
N ILE A 6 5.17 17.73 -7.29
CA ILE A 6 3.83 18.34 -7.40
C ILE A 6 3.04 17.62 -8.51
N GLY A 7 3.65 17.42 -9.66
CA GLY A 7 3.04 16.69 -10.77
C GLY A 7 2.67 15.25 -10.41
N ASN A 8 3.55 14.56 -9.69
CA ASN A 8 3.31 13.20 -9.19
C ASN A 8 2.11 13.15 -8.23
N ARG A 9 1.98 14.12 -7.29
CA ARG A 9 0.82 14.21 -6.40
C ARG A 9 -0.47 14.47 -7.19
N LEU A 10 -0.42 15.42 -8.11
CA LEU A 10 -1.56 15.75 -8.97
C LEU A 10 -2.05 14.48 -9.71
N LYS A 11 -1.15 13.72 -10.32
CA LYS A 11 -1.47 12.44 -10.98
C LYS A 11 -2.11 11.45 -10.01
N ALA A 12 -1.55 11.27 -8.82
CA ALA A 12 -2.07 10.31 -7.84
C ALA A 12 -3.49 10.70 -7.38
N PHE A 13 -3.74 11.97 -7.08
CA PHE A 13 -5.07 12.44 -6.68
C PHE A 13 -6.07 12.37 -7.84
N ARG A 14 -5.67 12.65 -9.07
CA ARG A 14 -6.52 12.45 -10.25
C ARG A 14 -6.95 10.98 -10.38
N LEU A 15 -6.02 10.03 -10.32
CA LEU A 15 -6.34 8.61 -10.40
C LEU A 15 -7.32 8.17 -9.31
N GLY A 16 -7.15 8.69 -8.10
CA GLY A 16 -8.03 8.38 -6.98
C GLY A 16 -9.37 9.13 -6.96
N SER A 17 -9.55 10.17 -7.79
CA SER A 17 -10.81 10.95 -7.83
C SER A 17 -11.93 10.23 -8.61
N GLY A 18 -11.59 9.23 -9.40
CA GLY A 18 -12.53 8.56 -10.30
C GLY A 18 -12.98 9.45 -11.49
N LEU A 19 -12.29 10.57 -11.72
CA LEU A 19 -12.51 11.45 -12.87
C LEU A 19 -11.47 11.15 -13.95
N SER A 20 -11.90 11.13 -15.20
CA SER A 20 -11.00 11.04 -16.34
C SER A 20 -10.22 12.35 -16.54
N ALA A 21 -9.06 12.25 -17.20
CA ALA A 21 -8.27 13.44 -17.54
C ALA A 21 -9.05 14.42 -18.43
N GLU A 22 -9.97 13.93 -19.23
CA GLU A 22 -10.83 14.75 -20.11
C GLU A 22 -11.88 15.52 -19.30
N GLU A 23 -12.54 14.87 -18.33
CA GLU A 23 -13.49 15.53 -17.43
C GLU A 23 -12.84 16.62 -16.60
N ILE A 24 -11.64 16.36 -16.06
CA ILE A 24 -10.88 17.35 -15.28
C ILE A 24 -10.47 18.53 -16.17
N ALA A 25 -9.91 18.27 -17.35
CA ALA A 25 -9.50 19.31 -18.29
C ALA A 25 -10.69 20.16 -18.73
N GLY A 26 -11.84 19.55 -19.05
CA GLY A 26 -13.07 20.24 -19.40
C GLY A 26 -13.59 21.15 -18.29
N LYS A 27 -13.63 20.66 -17.04
CA LYS A 27 -14.07 21.47 -15.87
C LYS A 27 -13.14 22.66 -15.57
N LEU A 28 -11.86 22.52 -15.89
CA LEU A 28 -10.85 23.57 -15.67
C LEU A 28 -10.69 24.53 -16.85
N GLY A 29 -11.32 24.25 -18.01
CA GLY A 29 -11.14 25.02 -19.23
C GLY A 29 -9.72 24.95 -19.81
N ILE A 30 -9.02 23.80 -19.63
CA ILE A 30 -7.68 23.55 -20.16
C ILE A 30 -7.69 22.36 -21.12
N SER A 31 -6.63 22.21 -21.91
CA SER A 31 -6.48 21.01 -22.74
C SER A 31 -6.02 19.82 -21.91
N ARG A 32 -6.39 18.60 -22.32
CA ARG A 32 -5.88 17.34 -21.73
C ARG A 32 -4.35 17.29 -21.76
N THR A 33 -3.74 17.80 -22.82
CA THR A 33 -2.28 17.91 -22.95
C THR A 33 -1.69 18.82 -21.87
N ALA A 34 -2.34 19.93 -21.54
CA ALA A 34 -1.88 20.83 -20.47
C ALA A 34 -1.94 20.13 -19.10
N LEU A 35 -3.00 19.36 -18.81
CA LEU A 35 -3.10 18.59 -17.57
C LEU A 35 -1.93 17.60 -17.45
N TYR A 36 -1.63 16.85 -18.53
CA TYR A 36 -0.50 15.91 -18.50
C TYR A 36 0.87 16.58 -18.38
N ARG A 37 1.01 17.81 -18.87
CA ARG A 37 2.23 18.61 -18.67
C ARG A 37 2.38 19.01 -17.21
N PHE A 38 1.30 19.39 -16.53
CA PHE A 38 1.30 19.66 -15.09
C PHE A 38 1.68 18.40 -14.29
N GLU A 39 1.17 17.21 -14.68
CA GLU A 39 1.55 15.94 -14.06
C GLU A 39 3.03 15.57 -14.28
N LYS A 40 3.68 16.13 -15.28
CA LYS A 40 5.12 16.00 -15.56
C LYS A 40 5.98 17.09 -14.91
N GLY A 41 5.38 17.92 -14.05
CA GLY A 41 6.10 18.92 -13.28
C GLY A 41 6.15 20.31 -13.93
N GLU A 42 5.42 20.59 -15.01
CA GLU A 42 5.26 21.96 -15.46
C GLU A 42 4.44 22.78 -14.47
N LEU A 43 4.82 24.05 -14.33
CA LEU A 43 4.14 24.96 -13.39
C LEU A 43 2.77 25.35 -13.92
N ALA A 44 1.73 24.99 -13.18
CA ALA A 44 0.40 25.60 -13.32
C ALA A 44 0.36 26.97 -12.62
N LYS A 45 -0.47 27.86 -13.12
CA LYS A 45 -0.79 29.11 -12.40
C LYS A 45 -1.45 28.78 -11.06
N ILE A 46 -1.28 29.66 -10.07
CA ILE A 46 -1.86 29.46 -8.73
C ILE A 46 -3.37 29.24 -8.81
N GLU A 47 -4.07 30.02 -9.61
CA GLU A 47 -5.52 29.90 -9.81
C GLU A 47 -5.92 28.53 -10.39
N THR A 48 -5.05 27.94 -11.22
CA THR A 48 -5.27 26.60 -11.77
C THR A 48 -5.02 25.53 -10.70
N LEU A 49 -4.01 25.72 -9.85
CA LEU A 49 -3.75 24.81 -8.71
C LEU A 49 -4.87 24.84 -7.68
N GLU A 50 -5.43 26.02 -7.38
CA GLU A 50 -6.60 26.18 -6.50
C GLU A 50 -7.81 25.42 -7.04
N LYS A 51 -8.16 25.62 -8.31
CA LYS A 51 -9.26 24.90 -8.98
C LYS A 51 -9.02 23.39 -9.05
N LEU A 52 -7.78 22.96 -9.28
CA LEU A 52 -7.41 21.55 -9.25
C LEU A 52 -7.57 20.97 -7.84
N ALA A 53 -7.12 21.69 -6.80
CA ALA A 53 -7.25 21.27 -5.42
C ALA A 53 -8.72 21.10 -5.01
N GLU A 54 -9.57 22.08 -5.36
CA GLU A 54 -11.00 22.04 -5.13
C GLU A 54 -11.66 20.84 -5.85
N LEU A 55 -11.38 20.68 -7.16
CA LEU A 55 -11.93 19.58 -7.96
C LEU A 55 -11.52 18.20 -7.49
N LEU A 56 -10.31 18.07 -6.96
CA LEU A 56 -9.74 16.81 -6.43
C LEU A 56 -10.01 16.62 -4.93
N GLU A 57 -10.74 17.56 -4.30
CA GLU A 57 -11.10 17.54 -2.88
C GLU A 57 -9.87 17.46 -1.95
N VAL A 58 -8.80 18.17 -2.30
CA VAL A 58 -7.56 18.27 -1.51
C VAL A 58 -7.18 19.73 -1.26
N SER A 59 -6.33 19.98 -0.28
CA SER A 59 -5.80 21.32 -0.06
C SER A 59 -4.63 21.64 -1.00
N VAL A 60 -4.44 22.92 -1.32
CA VAL A 60 -3.26 23.38 -2.08
C VAL A 60 -1.95 22.98 -1.39
N PRO A 61 -1.77 23.12 -0.05
CA PRO A 61 -0.60 22.60 0.65
C PRO A 61 -0.36 21.10 0.42
N THR A 62 -1.42 20.28 0.38
CA THR A 62 -1.32 18.84 0.07
C THR A 62 -0.76 18.62 -1.34
N LEU A 63 -1.26 19.34 -2.36
CA LEU A 63 -0.72 19.25 -3.73
C LEU A 63 0.74 19.71 -3.79
N LEU A 64 1.08 20.77 -3.07
CA LEU A 64 2.46 21.27 -2.99
C LEU A 64 3.38 20.38 -2.16
N GLY A 65 2.85 19.46 -1.36
CA GLY A 65 3.62 18.61 -0.45
C GLY A 65 4.20 19.37 0.72
N VAL A 66 3.48 20.35 1.21
CA VAL A 66 3.86 21.15 2.38
C VAL A 66 3.20 20.55 3.63
N GLY A 67 4.01 20.08 4.57
CA GLY A 67 3.53 19.48 5.82
C GLY A 67 3.13 18.01 5.67
N VAL A 68 1.85 17.71 5.81
CA VAL A 68 1.29 16.35 5.73
C VAL A 68 0.40 16.24 4.51
N GLU A 69 0.62 15.22 3.70
CA GLU A 69 -0.30 14.84 2.63
C GLU A 69 -1.39 13.94 3.24
N TYR A 70 -2.64 14.38 3.23
CA TYR A 70 -3.80 13.58 3.64
C TYR A 70 -4.44 12.93 2.43
N ILE A 71 -4.68 11.62 2.47
CA ILE A 71 -5.14 10.85 1.31
C ILE A 71 -6.31 9.95 1.74
N ALA A 72 -7.50 10.23 1.22
CA ALA A 72 -8.72 9.47 1.52
C ALA A 72 -9.00 8.33 0.52
N SER A 73 -8.24 8.24 -0.58
CA SER A 73 -8.40 7.22 -1.62
C SER A 73 -7.27 6.20 -1.58
N ALA A 74 -7.59 4.90 -1.56
CA ALA A 74 -6.60 3.83 -1.65
C ALA A 74 -5.82 3.88 -2.97
N VAL A 75 -6.47 4.19 -4.10
CA VAL A 75 -5.80 4.35 -5.40
C VAL A 75 -4.75 5.44 -5.34
N SER A 76 -5.11 6.64 -4.82
CA SER A 76 -4.15 7.74 -4.62
C SER A 76 -3.00 7.34 -3.71
N TYR A 77 -3.31 6.64 -2.60
CA TYR A 77 -2.29 6.21 -1.65
C TYR A 77 -1.29 5.23 -2.28
N PHE A 78 -1.78 4.17 -2.93
CA PHE A 78 -0.89 3.17 -3.52
C PHE A 78 -0.11 3.71 -4.73
N GLU A 79 -0.68 4.65 -5.50
CA GLU A 79 0.09 5.36 -6.54
C GLU A 79 1.18 6.24 -5.92
N ARG A 80 0.90 6.94 -4.79
CA ARG A 80 1.94 7.67 -4.07
C ARG A 80 3.05 6.75 -3.56
N MET A 81 2.70 5.56 -3.04
CA MET A 81 3.71 4.56 -2.65
C MET A 81 4.59 4.17 -3.84
N ARG A 82 4.00 3.84 -4.99
CA ARG A 82 4.74 3.51 -6.20
C ARG A 82 5.73 4.63 -6.61
N GLN A 83 5.27 5.88 -6.59
CA GLN A 83 6.11 7.05 -6.94
C GLN A 83 7.26 7.25 -5.94
N ILE A 84 7.02 7.05 -4.64
CA ILE A 84 8.04 7.16 -3.60
C ILE A 84 9.06 6.02 -3.74
N GLU A 85 8.61 4.81 -4.03
CA GLU A 85 9.43 3.62 -4.24
C GLU A 85 10.34 3.71 -5.46
N GLU A 86 9.99 4.52 -6.47
CA GLU A 86 10.79 4.72 -7.67
C GLU A 86 12.22 5.21 -7.37
N SER A 87 12.41 5.99 -6.31
CA SER A 87 13.71 6.51 -5.88
C SER A 87 14.14 6.03 -4.48
N ALA A 88 13.40 5.09 -3.88
CA ALA A 88 13.77 4.54 -2.59
C ALA A 88 15.00 3.64 -2.70
N GLU A 89 15.92 3.79 -1.75
CA GLU A 89 17.09 2.93 -1.55
C GLU A 89 16.83 1.89 -0.45
N HIS A 90 16.02 2.27 0.56
CA HIS A 90 15.70 1.42 1.70
C HIS A 90 14.27 1.67 2.16
N ILE A 91 13.57 0.59 2.51
CA ILE A 91 12.19 0.61 2.99
C ILE A 91 12.12 -0.15 4.32
N ILE A 92 11.51 0.45 5.33
CA ILE A 92 11.08 -0.26 6.55
C ILE A 92 9.56 -0.32 6.48
N VAL A 93 8.99 -1.50 6.59
CA VAL A 93 7.54 -1.68 6.49
C VAL A 93 7.01 -2.52 7.65
N LEU A 94 5.99 -2.00 8.32
CA LEU A 94 5.07 -2.74 9.16
C LEU A 94 3.73 -2.72 8.45
N ALA A 95 3.38 -3.81 7.80
CA ALA A 95 2.11 -3.98 7.12
C ALA A 95 1.68 -5.43 7.28
N GLY A 96 0.48 -5.63 7.75
CA GLY A 96 0.00 -6.98 7.98
C GLY A 96 -1.06 -7.41 6.97
N PRO A 97 -1.23 -8.69 6.82
CA PRO A 97 -0.34 -9.77 7.25
C PRO A 97 0.87 -9.93 6.33
N ILE A 98 0.84 -9.33 5.15
CA ILE A 98 1.80 -9.51 4.05
C ILE A 98 2.14 -8.16 3.44
N SER A 99 3.43 -7.91 3.19
CA SER A 99 3.87 -6.78 2.36
C SER A 99 3.62 -7.10 0.89
N TYR A 100 2.75 -6.34 0.24
CA TYR A 100 2.33 -6.59 -1.14
C TYR A 100 3.50 -6.69 -2.13
N VAL A 101 4.52 -5.87 -1.99
CA VAL A 101 5.67 -5.87 -2.91
C VAL A 101 6.53 -7.14 -2.83
N LEU A 102 6.42 -7.88 -1.71
CA LEU A 102 7.08 -9.17 -1.51
C LEU A 102 6.15 -10.37 -1.77
N ALA A 103 4.84 -10.13 -1.94
CA ALA A 103 3.86 -11.19 -2.17
C ALA A 103 4.12 -11.96 -3.47
N SER A 104 3.72 -13.22 -3.50
CA SER A 104 3.83 -14.09 -4.68
C SER A 104 2.93 -13.61 -5.84
N ASP A 105 3.17 -14.14 -7.04
CA ASP A 105 2.28 -13.87 -8.19
C ASP A 105 0.91 -14.54 -8.02
N GLY A 106 0.85 -15.66 -7.28
CA GLY A 106 -0.40 -16.32 -6.93
C GLY A 106 -1.32 -15.47 -6.06
N PHE A 107 -0.74 -14.62 -5.20
CA PHE A 107 -1.50 -13.64 -4.42
C PHE A 107 -2.21 -12.64 -5.33
N ASP A 108 -1.54 -12.11 -6.35
CA ASP A 108 -2.11 -11.13 -7.28
C ASP A 108 -3.29 -11.71 -8.07
N GLY A 109 -3.21 -12.98 -8.47
CA GLY A 109 -4.27 -13.65 -9.22
C GLY A 109 -5.63 -13.67 -8.50
N THR A 110 -5.62 -13.68 -7.17
CA THR A 110 -6.83 -13.74 -6.34
C THR A 110 -7.23 -12.38 -5.77
N LEU A 111 -6.26 -11.47 -5.59
CA LEU A 111 -6.49 -10.20 -4.91
C LEU A 111 -7.62 -9.37 -5.54
N GLY A 112 -7.71 -9.33 -6.86
CA GLY A 112 -8.78 -8.60 -7.55
C GLY A 112 -10.19 -9.09 -7.21
N GLU A 113 -10.39 -10.40 -7.05
CA GLU A 113 -11.65 -10.99 -6.60
C GLU A 113 -11.94 -10.62 -5.15
N VAL A 114 -10.94 -10.76 -4.27
CA VAL A 114 -11.04 -10.44 -2.85
C VAL A 114 -11.39 -8.97 -2.62
N LEU A 115 -10.83 -8.07 -3.41
CA LEU A 115 -11.16 -6.64 -3.36
C LEU A 115 -12.62 -6.40 -3.79
N ARG A 116 -13.14 -7.09 -4.81
CA ARG A 116 -14.55 -6.99 -5.21
C ARG A 116 -15.48 -7.57 -4.14
N GLU A 117 -15.12 -8.69 -3.52
CA GLU A 117 -15.85 -9.30 -2.41
C GLU A 117 -15.96 -8.35 -1.19
N SER A 118 -14.93 -7.53 -0.94
CA SER A 118 -14.90 -6.58 0.19
C SER A 118 -15.84 -5.38 0.04
N VAL A 119 -16.38 -5.18 -1.16
CA VAL A 119 -17.32 -4.08 -1.44
C VAL A 119 -18.74 -4.52 -1.10
N PRO A 120 -19.46 -3.78 -0.22
CA PRO A 120 -20.86 -4.08 0.09
C PRO A 120 -21.73 -4.09 -1.17
N GLU A 121 -22.72 -4.99 -1.24
CA GLU A 121 -23.60 -5.17 -2.41
C GLU A 121 -24.28 -3.89 -2.88
N ALA A 122 -24.67 -3.02 -1.93
CA ALA A 122 -25.26 -1.72 -2.26
C ALA A 122 -24.33 -0.82 -3.08
N VAL A 123 -23.01 -0.96 -2.88
CA VAL A 123 -21.97 -0.20 -3.59
C VAL A 123 -21.48 -0.96 -4.82
N ALA A 124 -21.49 -2.28 -4.79
CA ALA A 124 -21.05 -3.15 -5.89
C ALA A 124 -21.88 -2.99 -7.18
N LYS A 125 -23.13 -2.48 -7.06
CA LYS A 125 -23.96 -2.09 -8.21
C LYS A 125 -23.48 -0.80 -8.90
N ASN A 126 -22.55 -0.07 -8.29
CA ASN A 126 -21.99 1.16 -8.85
C ASN A 126 -20.78 0.81 -9.73
N THR A 127 -20.91 1.02 -11.02
CA THR A 127 -19.84 0.79 -12.02
C THR A 127 -18.56 1.57 -11.70
N LYS A 128 -18.67 2.76 -11.08
CA LYS A 128 -17.50 3.54 -10.64
C LYS A 128 -16.69 2.84 -9.55
N ALA A 129 -17.36 2.18 -8.60
CA ALA A 129 -16.67 1.45 -7.52
C ALA A 129 -15.86 0.26 -8.07
N LEU A 130 -16.40 -0.46 -9.05
CA LEU A 130 -15.68 -1.55 -9.72
C LEU A 130 -14.51 -1.03 -10.56
N ALA A 131 -14.70 0.07 -11.31
CA ALA A 131 -13.64 0.70 -12.07
C ALA A 131 -12.48 1.18 -11.16
N GLN A 132 -12.77 1.65 -9.95
CA GLN A 132 -11.74 2.01 -8.97
C GLN A 132 -10.93 0.80 -8.48
N ILE A 133 -11.53 -0.41 -8.40
CA ILE A 133 -10.78 -1.63 -8.08
C ILE A 133 -9.86 -2.00 -9.23
N ASP A 134 -10.30 -1.89 -10.48
CA ASP A 134 -9.47 -2.18 -11.64
C ASP A 134 -8.29 -1.19 -11.74
N GLU A 135 -8.53 0.08 -11.48
CA GLU A 135 -7.47 1.10 -11.39
C GLU A 135 -6.49 0.79 -10.24
N LEU A 136 -7.01 0.39 -9.06
CA LEU A 136 -6.19 -0.01 -7.92
C LEU A 136 -5.30 -1.20 -8.29
N MET A 137 -5.84 -2.23 -8.93
CA MET A 137 -5.06 -3.40 -9.37
C MET A 137 -3.97 -3.02 -10.37
N ALA A 138 -4.25 -2.11 -11.32
CA ALA A 138 -3.26 -1.60 -12.26
C ALA A 138 -2.12 -0.87 -11.53
N VAL A 139 -2.44 -0.03 -10.55
CA VAL A 139 -1.46 0.66 -9.69
C VAL A 139 -0.63 -0.34 -8.88
N LEU A 140 -1.26 -1.34 -8.28
CA LEU A 140 -0.59 -2.36 -7.48
C LEU A 140 0.38 -3.19 -8.35
N HIS A 141 -0.02 -3.62 -9.53
CA HIS A 141 0.86 -4.31 -10.47
C HIS A 141 2.07 -3.44 -10.86
N SER A 142 1.81 -2.19 -11.23
CA SER A 142 2.88 -1.23 -11.55
C SER A 142 3.84 -0.99 -10.37
N ARG A 143 3.32 -1.00 -9.13
CA ARG A 143 4.11 -0.90 -7.90
C ARG A 143 5.04 -2.11 -7.73
N LYS A 144 4.51 -3.33 -7.92
CA LYS A 144 5.30 -4.57 -7.83
C LYS A 144 6.39 -4.64 -8.89
N GLU A 145 6.07 -4.23 -10.14
CA GLU A 145 7.05 -4.10 -11.22
C GLU A 145 8.15 -3.08 -10.88
N THR A 146 7.79 -1.95 -10.29
CA THR A 146 8.74 -0.94 -9.83
C THR A 146 9.69 -1.54 -8.78
N TYR A 147 9.15 -2.26 -7.79
CA TYR A 147 9.97 -2.94 -6.77
C TYR A 147 10.91 -3.98 -7.40
N ARG A 148 10.42 -4.81 -8.31
CA ARG A 148 11.23 -5.84 -9.00
C ARG A 148 12.38 -5.25 -9.82
N ARG A 149 12.15 -4.10 -10.44
CA ARG A 149 13.16 -3.39 -11.24
C ARG A 149 14.19 -2.69 -10.36
N ARG A 150 13.74 -2.00 -9.30
CA ARG A 150 14.57 -1.15 -8.45
C ARG A 150 15.28 -1.91 -7.34
N ARG A 151 14.62 -2.92 -6.79
CA ARG A 151 15.09 -3.76 -5.68
C ARG A 151 15.66 -2.96 -4.50
N PRO A 152 14.94 -1.96 -3.96
CA PRO A 152 15.39 -1.28 -2.76
C PRO A 152 15.52 -2.29 -1.62
N ALA A 153 16.47 -2.06 -0.70
CA ALA A 153 16.57 -2.88 0.49
C ALA A 153 15.28 -2.74 1.33
N ILE A 154 14.74 -3.84 1.82
CA ILE A 154 13.50 -3.87 2.59
C ILE A 154 13.68 -4.60 3.91
N VAL A 155 13.25 -3.97 5.01
CA VAL A 155 13.03 -4.58 6.31
C VAL A 155 11.54 -4.73 6.52
N ASN A 156 11.03 -5.95 6.49
CA ASN A 156 9.62 -6.26 6.62
C ASN A 156 9.31 -6.81 8.00
N LEU A 157 8.48 -6.12 8.76
CA LEU A 157 7.95 -6.54 10.06
C LEU A 157 6.56 -7.13 9.87
N ILE A 158 6.36 -8.37 10.29
CA ILE A 158 5.08 -9.10 10.20
C ILE A 158 4.56 -9.34 11.61
N ALA A 159 3.31 -8.96 11.86
CA ALA A 159 2.61 -9.26 13.11
C ALA A 159 2.23 -10.74 13.16
N ALA A 160 2.68 -11.49 14.17
CA ALA A 160 2.31 -12.89 14.35
C ALA A 160 0.79 -13.10 14.43
N GLY A 161 0.08 -12.24 15.17
CA GLY A 161 -1.37 -12.31 15.31
C GLY A 161 -2.13 -12.08 14.00
N GLU A 162 -1.65 -11.16 13.13
CA GLU A 162 -2.25 -10.92 11.82
C GLU A 162 -2.00 -12.08 10.87
N MET A 163 -0.80 -12.65 10.88
CA MET A 163 -0.48 -13.85 10.11
C MET A 163 -1.34 -15.04 10.55
N GLN A 164 -1.56 -15.21 11.86
CA GLN A 164 -2.43 -16.27 12.38
C GLN A 164 -3.89 -16.10 11.90
N ARG A 165 -4.42 -14.88 11.92
CA ARG A 165 -5.76 -14.61 11.38
C ARG A 165 -5.82 -14.89 9.88
N PHE A 166 -4.83 -14.46 9.12
CA PHE A 166 -4.74 -14.69 7.69
C PHE A 166 -4.72 -16.18 7.34
N LEU A 167 -3.97 -16.99 8.08
CA LEU A 167 -3.96 -18.45 7.91
C LEU A 167 -5.31 -19.09 8.25
N ARG A 168 -5.99 -18.60 9.29
CA ARG A 168 -7.29 -19.13 9.75
C ARG A 168 -8.45 -18.75 8.83
N ASN A 169 -8.50 -17.54 8.38
CA ASN A 169 -9.61 -16.99 7.59
C ASN A 169 -9.37 -17.13 6.08
N GLY A 170 -8.11 -17.13 5.65
CA GLY A 170 -7.73 -17.15 4.24
C GLY A 170 -7.64 -15.74 3.65
N LEU A 171 -7.31 -15.67 2.37
CA LEU A 171 -7.34 -14.46 1.57
C LEU A 171 -8.79 -14.18 1.16
N VAL A 172 -9.56 -13.50 2.00
CA VAL A 172 -11.00 -13.28 1.84
C VAL A 172 -11.35 -11.79 1.88
N GLY A 173 -12.33 -11.39 1.07
CA GLY A 173 -12.89 -10.03 1.09
C GLY A 173 -13.96 -9.85 2.18
N ARG A 174 -14.60 -10.95 2.60
CA ARG A 174 -15.61 -10.99 3.66
C ARG A 174 -15.65 -12.39 4.29
N LEU A 175 -16.15 -12.50 5.53
CA LEU A 175 -16.12 -13.74 6.30
C LEU A 175 -17.32 -14.70 6.03
N ASP A 176 -18.37 -14.23 5.39
CA ASP A 176 -19.61 -14.98 5.13
C ASP A 176 -19.61 -15.72 3.79
N LEU A 177 -18.42 -15.99 3.22
CA LEU A 177 -18.27 -16.77 2.01
C LEU A 177 -18.61 -18.25 2.22
N PRO A 178 -19.13 -18.96 1.18
CA PRO A 178 -19.36 -20.40 1.23
C PRO A 178 -18.11 -21.19 1.61
N GLU A 179 -18.26 -22.26 2.40
CA GLU A 179 -17.12 -23.04 2.91
C GLU A 179 -16.17 -23.58 1.82
N PRO A 180 -16.62 -24.02 0.62
CA PRO A 180 -15.68 -24.42 -0.43
C PRO A 180 -14.76 -23.28 -0.87
N VAL A 181 -15.29 -22.05 -0.98
CA VAL A 181 -14.51 -20.86 -1.32
C VAL A 181 -13.53 -20.53 -0.19
N ARG A 182 -13.99 -20.52 1.06
CA ARG A 182 -13.14 -20.26 2.23
C ARG A 182 -11.99 -21.26 2.34
N ARG A 183 -12.24 -22.54 2.07
CA ARG A 183 -11.19 -23.58 2.05
C ARG A 183 -10.12 -23.28 1.01
N GLU A 184 -10.50 -22.93 -0.21
CA GLU A 184 -9.56 -22.52 -1.26
C GLU A 184 -8.78 -21.27 -0.85
N ARG A 185 -9.44 -20.27 -0.25
CA ARG A 185 -8.79 -19.05 0.23
C ARG A 185 -7.80 -19.31 1.37
N ARG A 186 -8.07 -20.28 2.27
CA ARG A 186 -7.11 -20.74 3.28
C ARG A 186 -5.90 -21.44 2.64
N ARG A 187 -6.13 -22.26 1.61
CA ARG A 187 -5.05 -22.89 0.86
C ARG A 187 -4.12 -21.85 0.23
N LEU A 188 -4.67 -20.79 -0.36
CA LEU A 188 -3.89 -19.69 -0.93
C LEU A 188 -3.12 -18.91 0.15
N ALA A 189 -3.73 -18.66 1.31
CA ALA A 189 -3.04 -18.03 2.42
C ALA A 189 -1.86 -18.88 2.95
N ARG A 190 -2.01 -20.20 2.98
CA ARG A 190 -0.93 -21.13 3.32
C ARG A 190 0.20 -21.09 2.29
N ALA A 191 -0.13 -21.10 1.00
CA ALA A 191 0.87 -21.00 -0.07
C ALA A 191 1.65 -19.69 0.03
N GLU A 192 0.98 -18.61 0.39
CA GLU A 192 1.64 -17.32 0.61
C GLU A 192 2.54 -17.32 1.86
N ALA A 193 2.10 -17.94 2.95
CA ALA A 193 2.94 -18.10 4.14
C ALA A 193 4.20 -18.94 3.84
N GLU A 194 4.08 -20.01 3.04
CA GLU A 194 5.24 -20.81 2.57
C GLU A 194 6.19 -19.95 1.70
N HIS A 195 5.66 -19.09 0.85
CA HIS A 195 6.47 -18.14 0.08
C HIS A 195 7.29 -17.22 1.01
N PHE A 196 6.69 -16.70 2.07
CA PHE A 196 7.41 -15.88 3.05
C PHE A 196 8.43 -16.70 3.87
N ILE A 197 8.14 -17.97 4.17
CA ILE A 197 9.10 -18.90 4.78
C ILE A 197 10.30 -19.11 3.85
N ALA A 198 10.07 -19.30 2.56
CA ALA A 198 11.15 -19.43 1.58
C ALA A 198 12.02 -18.15 1.53
N LEU A 199 11.41 -16.97 1.51
CA LEU A 199 12.16 -15.70 1.58
C LEU A 199 13.01 -15.58 2.86
N MET A 200 12.52 -16.08 4.00
CA MET A 200 13.29 -16.09 5.26
C MET A 200 14.42 -17.14 5.27
N GLN A 201 14.30 -18.20 4.48
CA GLN A 201 15.32 -19.27 4.37
C GLN A 201 16.40 -18.91 3.34
N ASP A 202 15.99 -18.35 2.19
CA ASP A 202 16.86 -18.04 1.08
C ASP A 202 17.63 -16.72 1.30
N GLU A 203 17.14 -15.87 2.22
CA GLU A 203 17.75 -14.57 2.59
C GLU A 203 18.22 -13.75 1.36
N PRO A 204 17.33 -13.47 0.38
CA PRO A 204 17.74 -12.76 -0.82
C PRO A 204 18.32 -11.38 -0.46
N ILE A 205 19.38 -11.00 -1.16
CA ILE A 205 20.10 -9.74 -0.91
C ILE A 205 19.12 -8.57 -0.86
N GLY A 206 19.17 -7.80 0.24
CA GLY A 206 18.32 -6.64 0.46
C GLY A 206 16.94 -6.95 1.06
N VAL A 207 16.59 -8.22 1.32
CA VAL A 207 15.31 -8.58 1.96
C VAL A 207 15.56 -9.11 3.37
N GLN A 208 14.97 -8.44 4.35
CA GLN A 208 14.99 -8.87 5.75
C GLN A 208 13.58 -8.96 6.28
N ILE A 209 13.23 -10.08 6.91
CA ILE A 209 11.90 -10.34 7.45
C ILE A 209 12.01 -10.64 8.94
N GLY A 210 11.18 -9.98 9.75
CA GLY A 210 11.08 -10.20 11.18
C GLY A 210 9.64 -10.47 11.60
N ILE A 211 9.42 -11.51 12.41
CA ILE A 211 8.12 -11.83 13.00
C ILE A 211 8.03 -11.20 14.39
N VAL A 212 7.08 -10.30 14.56
CA VAL A 212 6.84 -9.61 15.83
C VAL A 212 5.75 -10.33 16.60
N LEU A 213 6.06 -10.73 17.83
CA LEU A 213 5.14 -11.48 18.72
C LEU A 213 4.30 -10.56 19.60
N ASP A 214 4.76 -9.32 19.77
CA ASP A 214 4.16 -8.34 20.66
C ASP A 214 2.92 -7.68 20.04
N THR A 215 2.21 -6.92 20.86
CA THR A 215 1.07 -6.10 20.40
C THR A 215 1.56 -5.00 19.47
N LEU A 216 0.93 -4.90 18.31
CA LEU A 216 1.26 -3.90 17.30
C LEU A 216 0.17 -2.83 17.16
N PRO A 217 0.54 -1.63 16.70
CA PRO A 217 -0.45 -0.62 16.34
C PRO A 217 -1.32 -1.14 15.18
N HIS A 218 -2.62 -0.83 15.21
CA HIS A 218 -3.54 -1.20 14.12
C HIS A 218 -3.25 -0.49 12.80
N THR A 219 -2.52 0.63 12.86
CA THR A 219 -2.16 1.41 11.67
C THR A 219 -0.82 0.92 11.13
N SER A 220 -0.79 0.48 9.88
CA SER A 220 0.45 0.17 9.19
C SER A 220 1.27 1.43 8.93
N PHE A 221 2.59 1.28 8.89
CA PHE A 221 3.48 2.36 8.48
C PHE A 221 4.57 1.86 7.54
N GLN A 222 5.09 2.78 6.74
CA GLN A 222 6.26 2.57 5.91
C GLN A 222 7.19 3.77 6.02
N ILE A 223 8.49 3.50 6.16
CA ILE A 223 9.53 4.52 6.15
C ILE A 223 10.38 4.28 4.91
N PHE A 224 10.45 5.26 4.04
CA PHE A 224 11.26 5.24 2.84
C PHE A 224 12.48 6.12 3.03
N ARG A 225 13.64 5.60 2.69
CA ARG A 225 14.87 6.38 2.56
C ARG A 225 15.17 6.57 1.08
N GLN A 226 15.21 7.82 0.67
CA GLN A 226 15.64 8.27 -0.64
C GLN A 226 17.02 8.94 -0.52
N PRO A 227 17.76 9.21 -1.62
CA PRO A 227 19.08 9.82 -1.57
C PRO A 227 19.12 11.17 -0.83
N ASP A 228 18.07 11.96 -0.91
CA ASP A 228 17.99 13.33 -0.42
C ASP A 228 17.04 13.54 0.78
N ARG A 229 16.20 12.53 1.09
CA ARG A 229 15.18 12.66 2.15
C ARG A 229 14.68 11.32 2.68
N LYS A 230 13.95 11.41 3.80
CA LYS A 230 13.13 10.29 4.31
C LYS A 230 11.66 10.67 4.26
N ILE A 231 10.81 9.67 4.09
CA ILE A 231 9.37 9.83 4.01
C ILE A 231 8.72 8.77 4.90
N LEU A 232 7.78 9.19 5.73
CA LEU A 232 6.90 8.33 6.51
C LEU A 232 5.53 8.29 5.85
N ALA A 233 4.99 7.09 5.64
CA ALA A 233 3.62 6.87 5.22
C ALA A 233 2.88 6.07 6.29
N LEU A 234 1.72 6.54 6.72
CA LEU A 234 0.79 5.87 7.62
C LEU A 234 -0.48 5.56 6.85
N SER A 235 -1.04 4.36 6.99
CA SER A 235 -2.21 3.99 6.22
C SER A 235 -3.18 3.09 6.96
N PRO A 236 -4.49 3.38 6.91
CA PRO A 236 -5.55 2.47 7.27
C PRO A 236 -5.87 1.49 6.13
N PHE A 237 -5.38 1.77 4.90
CA PHE A 237 -5.61 0.90 3.75
C PHE A 237 -4.74 -0.34 3.85
N ARG A 238 -5.36 -1.50 3.70
CA ARG A 238 -4.69 -2.80 3.79
C ARG A 238 -5.21 -3.75 2.73
N LEU A 239 -4.34 -4.66 2.32
CA LEU A 239 -4.60 -5.75 1.39
C LEU A 239 -4.51 -7.08 2.15
N GLY A 240 -5.09 -8.12 1.62
CA GLY A 240 -5.05 -9.44 2.25
C GLY A 240 -6.37 -9.85 2.88
N GLU A 241 -6.35 -10.33 4.14
CA GLU A 241 -7.56 -10.70 4.86
C GLU A 241 -8.42 -9.48 5.16
N GLU A 242 -9.70 -9.52 4.79
CA GLU A 242 -10.66 -8.42 4.95
C GLU A 242 -10.05 -7.06 4.56
N PRO A 243 -9.72 -6.85 3.28
CA PRO A 243 -9.02 -5.66 2.85
C PRO A 243 -9.85 -4.40 3.13
N ASN A 244 -9.16 -3.35 3.55
CA ASN A 244 -9.76 -2.02 3.64
C ASN A 244 -9.18 -1.11 2.56
N ILE A 245 -9.95 -0.85 1.52
CA ILE A 245 -9.59 0.07 0.42
C ILE A 245 -10.50 1.29 0.34
N ARG A 246 -11.43 1.45 1.30
CA ARG A 246 -12.51 2.42 1.19
C ARG A 246 -12.61 3.41 2.35
N VAL A 247 -12.24 2.98 3.55
CA VAL A 247 -12.52 3.77 4.76
C VAL A 247 -11.22 4.17 5.45
N GLY A 248 -11.03 5.47 5.60
CA GLY A 248 -9.92 6.02 6.35
C GLY A 248 -9.13 7.08 5.59
N VAL A 249 -8.17 7.66 6.28
CA VAL A 249 -7.29 8.69 5.75
C VAL A 249 -5.84 8.25 5.97
N ALA A 250 -5.11 8.08 4.89
CA ALA A 250 -3.66 7.88 4.95
C ALA A 250 -2.94 9.23 5.08
N MET A 251 -1.75 9.19 5.63
CA MET A 251 -0.90 10.37 5.82
C MET A 251 0.51 10.09 5.30
N ILE A 252 1.07 11.05 4.56
CA ILE A 252 2.47 11.00 4.11
C ILE A 252 3.15 12.27 4.58
N THR A 253 4.32 12.14 5.22
CA THR A 253 5.06 13.29 5.73
C THR A 253 6.57 13.05 5.71
N SER A 254 7.34 14.14 5.65
CA SER A 254 8.78 14.17 5.87
C SER A 254 9.16 14.91 7.17
N ALA A 255 8.19 15.11 8.07
CA ALA A 255 8.43 15.81 9.34
C ALA A 255 9.48 15.06 10.19
N PRO A 256 10.58 15.71 10.59
CA PRO A 256 11.68 15.04 11.29
C PRO A 256 11.27 14.36 12.58
N GLU A 257 10.37 14.97 13.34
CA GLU A 257 9.87 14.41 14.61
C GLU A 257 9.08 13.13 14.38
N ALA A 258 8.14 13.12 13.42
CA ALA A 258 7.36 11.94 13.08
C ALA A 258 8.25 10.78 12.60
N LEU A 259 9.24 11.09 11.76
CA LEU A 259 10.24 10.13 11.30
C LEU A 259 11.05 9.55 12.47
N ALA A 260 11.59 10.40 13.35
CA ALA A 260 12.40 9.97 14.49
C ALA A 260 11.65 9.02 15.42
N LEU A 261 10.37 9.32 15.71
CA LEU A 261 9.52 8.49 16.58
C LEU A 261 9.24 7.12 15.92
N HIS A 262 8.90 7.08 14.64
CA HIS A 262 8.61 5.83 13.94
C HIS A 262 9.87 5.00 13.67
N GLU A 263 11.02 5.62 13.40
CA GLU A 263 12.30 4.92 13.31
C GLU A 263 12.70 4.29 14.66
N LYS A 264 12.43 5.00 15.78
CA LYS A 264 12.66 4.46 17.12
C LYS A 264 11.76 3.24 17.37
N MET A 265 10.47 3.34 17.06
CA MET A 265 9.52 2.24 17.17
C MET A 265 9.94 1.05 16.29
N ALA A 266 10.27 1.28 15.02
CA ALA A 266 10.73 0.24 14.12
C ALA A 266 11.97 -0.49 14.65
N ARG A 267 12.94 0.23 15.21
CA ARG A 267 14.12 -0.38 15.84
C ARG A 267 13.77 -1.25 17.04
N VAL A 268 12.85 -0.83 17.89
CA VAL A 268 12.39 -1.63 19.03
C VAL A 268 11.73 -2.92 18.54
N LEU A 269 10.79 -2.82 17.61
CA LEU A 269 10.11 -3.98 17.03
C LEU A 269 11.10 -4.93 16.34
N TRP A 270 12.05 -4.39 15.58
CA TRP A 270 13.08 -5.20 14.92
C TRP A 270 13.99 -5.92 15.92
N SER A 271 14.36 -5.27 17.02
CA SER A 271 15.23 -5.87 18.04
C SER A 271 14.58 -7.08 18.73
N SER A 272 13.26 -7.04 18.96
CA SER A 272 12.49 -8.11 19.59
C SER A 272 11.94 -9.15 18.59
N ALA A 273 11.94 -8.87 17.28
CA ALA A 273 11.40 -9.77 16.29
C ALA A 273 12.20 -11.07 16.16
N LEU A 274 11.52 -12.17 15.90
CA LEU A 274 12.14 -13.41 15.45
C LEU A 274 12.64 -13.24 14.02
N LYS A 275 13.84 -13.73 13.72
CA LYS A 275 14.51 -13.63 12.42
C LYS A 275 15.14 -14.95 12.01
N GLY A 276 15.40 -15.14 10.72
CA GLY A 276 16.09 -16.31 10.18
C GLY A 276 15.46 -17.63 10.66
N PRO A 277 16.25 -18.63 11.08
CA PRO A 277 15.73 -19.95 11.46
C PRO A 277 14.70 -19.93 12.58
N ALA A 278 14.75 -18.95 13.50
CA ALA A 278 13.76 -18.83 14.58
C ALA A 278 12.39 -18.39 14.04
N ALA A 279 12.37 -17.44 13.10
CA ALA A 279 11.13 -17.00 12.42
C ALA A 279 10.54 -18.15 11.59
N VAL A 280 11.35 -18.88 10.86
CA VAL A 280 10.93 -20.05 10.07
C VAL A 280 10.28 -21.11 10.94
N ARG A 281 10.92 -21.52 12.05
CA ARG A 281 10.34 -22.50 12.98
C ARG A 281 9.01 -22.02 13.57
N PHE A 282 8.94 -20.75 13.94
CA PHE A 282 7.72 -20.17 14.47
C PHE A 282 6.57 -20.19 13.45
N MET A 283 6.83 -19.78 12.21
CA MET A 283 5.83 -19.76 11.13
C MET A 283 5.33 -21.18 10.81
N ARG A 284 6.22 -22.19 10.73
CA ARG A 284 5.84 -23.59 10.50
C ARG A 284 4.97 -24.12 11.63
N GLY A 285 5.37 -23.91 12.90
CA GLY A 285 4.56 -24.29 14.04
C GLY A 285 3.17 -23.62 14.05
N MET A 286 3.08 -22.37 13.66
CA MET A 286 1.79 -21.69 13.50
C MET A 286 0.92 -22.36 12.42
N MET A 287 1.50 -22.73 11.28
CA MET A 287 0.78 -23.42 10.21
C MET A 287 0.29 -24.81 10.60
N GLU A 288 1.01 -25.53 11.46
CA GLU A 288 0.58 -26.82 12.00
C GLU A 288 -0.60 -26.69 12.98
N THR A 289 -0.65 -25.61 13.73
CA THR A 289 -1.74 -25.37 14.72
C THR A 289 -3.03 -24.87 14.11
N VAL A 290 -2.96 -24.17 12.98
CA VAL A 290 -4.13 -23.71 12.22
C VAL A 290 -4.53 -24.82 11.25
N LYS A 291 -5.46 -25.69 11.66
CA LYS A 291 -6.01 -26.75 10.78
C LYS A 291 -6.92 -26.14 9.72
N ASP A 292 -7.00 -26.81 8.55
CA ASP A 292 -7.87 -26.46 7.42
C ASP A 292 -9.36 -26.46 7.75
#